data_b2c572e1f93c1895c6f8380946a947f2
#
_entry.id   b2c572e1f93c1895c6f8380946a947f2
#
_cell.length_a   1.000
_cell.length_b   1.000
_cell.length_c   1.000
_cell.angle_alpha   90.00
_cell.angle_beta   90.00
_cell.angle_gamma   90.00
#
_symmetry.space_group_name_H-M   'P 1'
#
loop_
_entity.id
_entity.type
_entity.pdbx_description
1 polymer ?
#
loop_
_entity_poly.entity_id
_entity_poly.type
_entity_poly.pdbx_seq_one_letter_code
_entity_poly.pdbx_strand_id
1 'polypeptide(L)'
;MILLQLSAAQGPAECCLAVAKAFERLCLEAAQAGVEVEVIEEVAGERPRTWRSLLLGLRGTAAEALAERWCGGIQWICPSPYRARHARKNWFIGAERFAAPPASLEGEIRFETLRSSGPGGQHVNTSDSAVRATHLASGISVRVQSQRSQHANKRLAILLIARRLADQASSAADALRAERRRAHGRISRG
;
A
#
# COMPACT_ATOMS: atom_id res chain seq x y z
N MET A 1 1.87 14.36 2.35
CA MET A 1 1.29 13.17 1.70
C MET A 1 1.22 12.05 2.73
N ILE A 2 0.07 11.44 2.88
CA ILE A 2 -0.19 10.29 3.76
C ILE A 2 -0.34 9.06 2.87
N LEU A 3 0.22 7.93 3.27
CA LEU A 3 -0.01 6.67 2.59
C LEU A 3 -1.14 5.91 3.27
N LEU A 4 -2.10 5.42 2.47
CA LEU A 4 -3.19 4.56 2.90
C LEU A 4 -3.22 3.31 2.02
N GLN A 5 -3.18 2.13 2.62
CA GLN A 5 -3.35 0.87 1.92
C GLN A 5 -4.74 0.31 2.14
N LEU A 6 -5.40 -0.09 1.06
CA LEU A 6 -6.58 -0.95 1.10
C LEU A 6 -6.17 -2.36 0.68
N SER A 7 -6.56 -3.39 1.44
CA SER A 7 -6.11 -4.77 1.17
C SER A 7 -7.20 -5.81 1.42
N ALA A 8 -7.37 -6.70 0.46
CA ALA A 8 -8.16 -7.92 0.60
C ALA A 8 -7.40 -9.04 1.33
N ALA A 9 -6.11 -8.84 1.63
CA ALA A 9 -5.22 -9.85 2.18
C ALA A 9 -5.33 -11.20 1.42
N GLN A 10 -5.63 -12.30 2.13
CA GLN A 10 -5.86 -13.62 1.54
C GLN A 10 -7.35 -13.88 1.23
N GLY A 11 -8.17 -12.83 1.21
CA GLY A 11 -9.59 -12.96 0.93
C GLY A 11 -9.90 -13.40 -0.51
N PRO A 12 -11.10 -13.95 -0.75
CA PRO A 12 -11.53 -14.39 -2.07
C PRO A 12 -11.79 -13.23 -3.03
N ALA A 13 -12.17 -13.52 -4.27
CA ALA A 13 -12.44 -12.53 -5.32
C ALA A 13 -13.44 -11.43 -4.90
N GLU A 14 -14.40 -11.75 -4.03
CA GLU A 14 -15.35 -10.78 -3.47
C GLU A 14 -14.66 -9.73 -2.61
N CYS A 15 -13.62 -10.11 -1.86
CA CYS A 15 -12.82 -9.14 -1.10
C CYS A 15 -12.00 -8.24 -2.04
N CYS A 16 -11.52 -8.75 -3.17
CA CYS A 16 -10.87 -7.94 -4.19
C CYS A 16 -11.85 -6.93 -4.83
N LEU A 17 -13.11 -7.32 -5.02
CA LEU A 17 -14.17 -6.42 -5.45
C LEU A 17 -14.52 -5.39 -4.35
N ALA A 18 -14.52 -5.82 -3.08
CA ALA A 18 -14.74 -4.90 -1.95
C ALA A 18 -13.64 -3.82 -1.88
N VAL A 19 -12.37 -4.13 -2.20
CA VAL A 19 -11.30 -3.12 -2.33
C VAL A 19 -11.65 -2.11 -3.43
N ALA A 20 -12.15 -2.57 -4.59
CA ALA A 20 -12.56 -1.68 -5.67
C ALA A 20 -13.69 -0.73 -5.23
N LYS A 21 -14.72 -1.26 -4.56
CA LYS A 21 -15.85 -0.46 -4.06
C LYS A 21 -15.45 0.49 -2.94
N ALA A 22 -14.54 0.07 -2.06
CA ALA A 22 -13.96 0.93 -1.05
C ALA A 22 -13.15 2.08 -1.67
N PHE A 23 -12.36 1.80 -2.69
CA PHE A 23 -11.61 2.83 -3.43
C PHE A 23 -12.53 3.85 -4.11
N GLU A 24 -13.58 3.39 -4.82
CA GLU A 24 -14.59 4.28 -5.40
C GLU A 24 -15.20 5.22 -4.33
N ARG A 25 -15.56 4.67 -3.17
CA ARG A 25 -16.14 5.45 -2.07
C ARG A 25 -15.14 6.41 -1.45
N LEU A 26 -13.89 5.98 -1.25
CA LEU A 26 -12.81 6.84 -0.75
C LEU A 26 -12.58 8.03 -1.67
N CYS A 27 -12.57 7.83 -2.99
CA CYS A 27 -12.39 8.91 -3.96
C CYS A 27 -13.53 9.95 -3.87
N LEU A 28 -14.77 9.53 -3.66
CA LEU A 28 -15.90 10.44 -3.48
C LEU A 28 -15.77 11.26 -2.18
N GLU A 29 -15.40 10.63 -1.07
CA GLU A 29 -15.18 11.32 0.21
C GLU A 29 -13.97 12.25 0.17
N ALA A 30 -12.90 11.84 -0.51
CA ALA A 30 -11.71 12.65 -0.73
C ALA A 30 -12.04 13.93 -1.53
N ALA A 31 -12.80 13.79 -2.61
CA ALA A 31 -13.22 14.94 -3.42
C ALA A 31 -14.05 15.94 -2.59
N GLN A 32 -14.97 15.45 -1.75
CA GLN A 32 -15.77 16.29 -0.85
C GLN A 32 -14.91 17.01 0.21
N ALA A 33 -13.82 16.38 0.63
CA ALA A 33 -12.90 16.92 1.64
C ALA A 33 -11.74 17.75 1.04
N GLY A 34 -11.68 17.94 -0.28
CA GLY A 34 -10.58 18.61 -0.96
C GLY A 34 -9.24 17.85 -0.85
N VAL A 35 -9.30 16.52 -0.79
CA VAL A 35 -8.13 15.64 -0.73
C VAL A 35 -7.87 15.04 -2.10
N GLU A 36 -6.65 15.22 -2.60
CA GLU A 36 -6.18 14.54 -3.81
C GLU A 36 -5.81 13.10 -3.48
N VAL A 37 -6.26 12.16 -4.34
CA VAL A 37 -5.96 10.73 -4.23
C VAL A 37 -5.13 10.30 -5.43
N GLU A 38 -3.99 9.68 -5.17
CA GLU A 38 -3.10 9.11 -6.18
C GLU A 38 -2.91 7.63 -5.91
N VAL A 39 -3.04 6.79 -6.94
CA VAL A 39 -2.67 5.36 -6.84
C VAL A 39 -1.16 5.25 -7.03
N ILE A 40 -0.47 4.72 -6.03
CA ILE A 40 1.00 4.58 -6.00
C ILE A 40 1.42 3.16 -6.40
N GLU A 41 0.78 2.16 -5.81
CA GLU A 41 0.98 0.75 -6.16
C GLU A 41 -0.38 0.06 -6.25
N GLU A 42 -0.49 -0.86 -7.19
CA GLU A 42 -1.66 -1.70 -7.32
C GLU A 42 -1.25 -3.17 -7.50
N VAL A 43 -1.99 -4.04 -6.85
CA VAL A 43 -1.92 -5.49 -7.07
C VAL A 43 -3.27 -5.93 -7.58
N ALA A 44 -3.29 -6.42 -8.82
CA ALA A 44 -4.52 -6.88 -9.46
C ALA A 44 -5.19 -8.01 -8.67
N GLY A 45 -6.50 -8.00 -8.65
CA GLY A 45 -7.31 -9.11 -8.15
C GLY A 45 -7.50 -10.21 -9.21
N GLU A 46 -8.23 -11.25 -8.86
CA GLU A 46 -8.50 -12.39 -9.74
C GLU A 46 -9.48 -12.07 -10.88
N ARG A 47 -10.23 -10.99 -10.76
CA ARG A 47 -11.23 -10.56 -11.73
C ARG A 47 -10.88 -9.18 -12.30
N PRO A 48 -11.25 -8.88 -13.55
CA PRO A 48 -11.04 -7.55 -14.13
C PRO A 48 -11.61 -6.44 -13.24
N ARG A 49 -10.91 -5.32 -13.17
CA ARG A 49 -11.28 -4.13 -12.37
C ARG A 49 -11.46 -4.42 -10.87
N THR A 50 -10.73 -5.39 -10.35
CA THR A 50 -10.65 -5.66 -8.92
C THR A 50 -9.19 -5.61 -8.46
N TRP A 51 -8.95 -5.29 -7.21
CA TRP A 51 -7.59 -5.22 -6.66
C TRP A 51 -7.44 -6.06 -5.40
N ARG A 52 -6.33 -6.77 -5.31
CA ARG A 52 -5.92 -7.44 -4.08
C ARG A 52 -5.44 -6.43 -3.07
N SER A 53 -4.71 -5.42 -3.54
CA SER A 53 -4.23 -4.32 -2.72
C SER A 53 -4.08 -3.06 -3.56
N LEU A 54 -4.38 -1.91 -2.95
CA LEU A 54 -4.10 -0.57 -3.46
C LEU A 54 -3.32 0.20 -2.40
N LEU A 55 -2.18 0.77 -2.79
CA LEU A 55 -1.49 1.78 -2.00
C LEU A 55 -1.78 3.15 -2.58
N LEU A 56 -2.34 4.01 -1.76
CA LEU A 56 -2.83 5.33 -2.13
C LEU A 56 -2.00 6.42 -1.45
N GLY A 57 -1.70 7.48 -2.18
CA GLY A 57 -1.16 8.73 -1.65
C GLY A 57 -2.29 9.74 -1.50
N LEU A 58 -2.49 10.24 -0.29
CA LEU A 58 -3.48 11.27 0.02
C LEU A 58 -2.78 12.60 0.26
N ARG A 59 -3.23 13.67 -0.42
CA ARG A 59 -2.68 15.03 -0.28
C ARG A 59 -3.80 16.03 0.02
N GLY A 60 -3.53 16.95 0.91
CA GLY A 60 -4.46 18.00 1.32
C GLY A 60 -4.48 18.15 2.84
N THR A 61 -5.07 19.22 3.33
CA THR A 61 -5.15 19.51 4.77
C THR A 61 -5.97 18.48 5.54
N ALA A 62 -6.99 17.91 4.91
CA ALA A 62 -7.86 16.88 5.49
C ALA A 62 -7.37 15.43 5.27
N ALA A 63 -6.21 15.23 4.62
CA ALA A 63 -5.72 13.90 4.25
C ALA A 63 -5.49 12.98 5.46
N GLU A 64 -4.93 13.52 6.55
CA GLU A 64 -4.69 12.77 7.79
C GLU A 64 -6.01 12.29 8.40
N ALA A 65 -6.95 13.19 8.60
CA ALA A 65 -8.25 12.88 9.19
C ALA A 65 -9.06 11.89 8.32
N LEU A 66 -8.95 12.02 7.00
CA LEU A 66 -9.59 11.08 6.08
C LEU A 66 -8.94 9.68 6.21
N ALA A 67 -7.61 9.60 6.18
CA ALA A 67 -6.90 8.33 6.33
C ALA A 67 -7.22 7.65 7.66
N GLU A 68 -7.28 8.40 8.76
CA GLU A 68 -7.59 7.86 10.09
C GLU A 68 -8.99 7.27 10.17
N ARG A 69 -10.00 7.94 9.59
CA ARG A 69 -11.38 7.42 9.53
C ARG A 69 -11.49 6.11 8.77
N TRP A 70 -10.64 5.91 7.77
CA TRP A 70 -10.65 4.72 6.95
C TRP A 70 -9.86 3.55 7.54
N CYS A 71 -8.98 3.78 8.54
CA CYS A 71 -8.16 2.74 9.14
C CYS A 71 -9.00 1.68 9.87
N GLY A 72 -8.59 0.43 9.71
CA GLY A 72 -9.19 -0.72 10.38
C GLY A 72 -9.86 -1.70 9.44
N GLY A 73 -10.74 -2.51 9.98
CA GLY A 73 -11.52 -3.51 9.23
C GLY A 73 -12.75 -2.89 8.59
N ILE A 74 -12.89 -3.03 7.29
CA ILE A 74 -14.05 -2.57 6.52
C ILE A 74 -14.87 -3.78 6.13
N GLN A 75 -16.15 -3.78 6.49
CA GLN A 75 -17.10 -4.81 6.09
C GLN A 75 -17.91 -4.32 4.89
N TRP A 76 -17.88 -5.11 3.81
CA TRP A 76 -18.75 -4.92 2.66
C TRP A 76 -19.82 -6.02 2.64
N ILE A 77 -21.07 -5.62 2.59
CA ILE A 77 -22.23 -6.53 2.61
C ILE A 77 -22.81 -6.60 1.20
N CYS A 78 -22.63 -7.74 0.54
CA CYS A 78 -23.13 -7.97 -0.81
C CYS A 78 -23.26 -9.47 -1.08
N PRO A 79 -24.35 -9.95 -1.73
CA PRO A 79 -24.36 -11.28 -2.31
C PRO A 79 -23.18 -11.46 -3.27
N SER A 80 -22.56 -12.67 -3.29
CA SER A 80 -21.46 -12.89 -4.20
C SER A 80 -21.91 -12.74 -5.66
N PRO A 81 -21.27 -11.84 -6.44
CA PRO A 81 -21.56 -11.74 -7.87
C PRO A 81 -20.89 -12.86 -8.68
N TYR A 82 -20.02 -13.64 -8.04
CA TYR A 82 -19.20 -14.67 -8.70
C TYR A 82 -19.68 -16.08 -8.42
N ARG A 83 -20.39 -16.28 -7.33
CA ARG A 83 -20.86 -17.61 -6.88
C ARG A 83 -22.36 -17.60 -6.66
N ALA A 84 -23.11 -18.24 -7.55
CA ALA A 84 -24.55 -18.35 -7.42
C ALA A 84 -24.95 -19.08 -6.12
N ARG A 85 -25.96 -18.54 -5.43
CA ARG A 85 -26.53 -19.12 -4.19
C ARG A 85 -25.53 -19.27 -3.02
N HIS A 86 -24.41 -18.52 -3.04
CA HIS A 86 -23.46 -18.52 -1.92
C HIS A 86 -24.08 -17.86 -0.70
N ALA A 87 -24.07 -18.56 0.45
CA ALA A 87 -24.72 -18.08 1.68
C ALA A 87 -24.03 -16.86 2.29
N ARG A 88 -22.70 -16.75 2.17
CA ARG A 88 -21.91 -15.64 2.73
C ARG A 88 -22.15 -14.35 1.96
N LYS A 89 -22.47 -13.29 2.70
CA LYS A 89 -22.69 -11.93 2.16
C LYS A 89 -21.73 -10.89 2.75
N ASN A 90 -20.96 -11.24 3.76
CA ASN A 90 -20.08 -10.34 4.50
C ASN A 90 -18.64 -10.57 4.05
N TRP A 91 -18.02 -9.52 3.48
CA TRP A 91 -16.66 -9.54 2.97
C TRP A 91 -15.85 -8.50 3.71
N PHE A 92 -14.69 -8.88 4.23
CA PHE A 92 -13.86 -8.01 5.04
C PHE A 92 -12.59 -7.67 4.27
N ILE A 93 -12.21 -6.39 4.32
CA ILE A 93 -10.94 -5.86 3.84
C ILE A 93 -10.30 -5.04 4.95
N GLY A 94 -8.98 -4.83 4.86
CA GLY A 94 -8.25 -3.96 5.77
C GLY A 94 -7.90 -2.63 5.12
N ALA A 95 -7.89 -1.58 5.93
CA ALA A 95 -7.31 -0.31 5.57
C ALA A 95 -6.27 0.09 6.62
N GLU A 96 -5.06 0.47 6.19
CA GLU A 96 -3.96 0.82 7.07
C GLU A 96 -3.24 2.06 6.56
N ARG A 97 -3.00 3.03 7.45
CA ARG A 97 -2.17 4.20 7.15
C ARG A 97 -0.74 3.99 7.59
N PHE A 98 0.18 4.60 6.86
CA PHE A 98 1.60 4.57 7.19
C PHE A 98 2.06 5.95 7.62
N ALA A 99 2.79 5.99 8.74
CA ALA A 99 3.36 7.21 9.27
C ALA A 99 4.42 7.79 8.32
N ALA A 100 4.61 9.11 8.39
CA ALA A 100 5.72 9.74 7.71
C ALA A 100 7.05 9.17 8.24
N PRO A 101 8.02 8.89 7.35
CA PRO A 101 9.32 8.37 7.77
C PRO A 101 10.07 9.41 8.60
N PRO A 102 10.94 8.97 9.53
CA PRO A 102 11.81 9.88 10.26
C PRO A 102 12.78 10.58 9.29
N ALA A 103 13.12 11.85 9.57
CA ALA A 103 14.01 12.64 8.72
C ALA A 103 15.41 12.02 8.57
N SER A 104 15.88 11.25 9.58
CA SER A 104 17.16 10.53 9.54
C SER A 104 17.25 9.48 8.43
N LEU A 105 16.11 8.91 8.03
CA LEU A 105 16.08 7.84 7.03
C LEU A 105 16.61 8.29 5.66
N GLU A 106 16.47 9.57 5.31
CA GLU A 106 16.95 10.08 4.02
C GLU A 106 18.48 9.95 3.89
N GLY A 107 19.23 10.16 4.98
CA GLY A 107 20.68 10.00 5.01
C GLY A 107 21.17 8.55 4.84
N GLU A 108 20.30 7.57 5.04
CA GLU A 108 20.58 6.15 4.92
C GLU A 108 20.20 5.58 3.55
N ILE A 109 19.70 6.42 2.63
CA ILE A 109 19.21 6.02 1.33
C ILE A 109 20.13 6.55 0.23
N ARG A 110 20.60 5.63 -0.64
CA ARG A 110 21.26 5.98 -1.90
C ARG A 110 20.20 6.21 -2.97
N PHE A 111 20.29 7.35 -3.65
CA PHE A 111 19.43 7.68 -4.78
C PHE A 111 20.19 7.59 -6.09
N GLU A 112 19.57 6.96 -7.09
CA GLU A 112 20.05 6.89 -8.46
C GLU A 112 18.94 7.43 -9.37
N THR A 113 19.28 8.34 -10.28
CA THR A 113 18.34 8.83 -11.28
C THR A 113 18.36 7.89 -12.48
N LEU A 114 17.17 7.59 -13.00
CA LEU A 114 16.99 6.69 -14.12
C LEU A 114 16.08 7.34 -15.16
N ARG A 115 16.27 6.96 -16.40
CA ARG A 115 15.30 7.30 -17.45
C ARG A 115 14.01 6.57 -17.21
N SER A 116 12.89 7.28 -17.36
CA SER A 116 11.56 6.67 -17.29
C SER A 116 11.43 5.66 -18.43
N SER A 117 11.02 4.43 -18.14
CA SER A 117 10.74 3.42 -19.15
C SER A 117 9.23 3.22 -19.28
N GLY A 118 8.69 3.36 -20.49
CA GLY A 118 7.28 3.11 -20.79
C GLY A 118 7.04 3.15 -22.30
N PRO A 119 5.94 2.57 -22.81
CA PRO A 119 5.53 2.69 -24.20
C PRO A 119 5.02 4.12 -24.44
N GLY A 120 5.91 5.04 -24.83
CA GLY A 120 5.56 6.43 -25.09
C GLY A 120 6.56 7.13 -25.99
N GLY A 121 6.06 8.05 -26.84
CA GLY A 121 6.79 8.77 -27.87
C GLY A 121 7.92 9.67 -27.38
N GLN A 122 8.48 10.52 -28.26
CA GLN A 122 9.70 11.32 -28.06
C GLN A 122 9.80 12.12 -26.73
N HIS A 123 8.68 12.44 -26.07
CA HIS A 123 8.67 13.17 -24.78
C HIS A 123 9.02 12.32 -23.55
N VAL A 124 8.89 10.99 -23.60
CA VAL A 124 9.20 10.09 -22.47
C VAL A 124 10.71 9.85 -22.35
N ASN A 125 11.45 10.02 -23.44
CA ASN A 125 12.90 9.77 -23.49
C ASN A 125 13.77 10.95 -23.03
N THR A 126 13.20 12.11 -22.68
CA THR A 126 13.96 13.34 -22.37
C THR A 126 13.99 13.73 -20.89
N SER A 127 13.25 13.07 -20.00
CA SER A 127 13.25 13.43 -18.58
C SER A 127 13.74 12.28 -17.68
N ASP A 128 14.90 12.49 -17.05
CA ASP A 128 15.45 11.61 -16.00
C ASP A 128 14.69 11.78 -14.68
N SER A 129 13.36 11.65 -14.71
CA SER A 129 12.51 11.84 -13.51
C SER A 129 12.38 10.59 -12.66
N ALA A 130 12.66 9.40 -13.20
CA ALA A 130 12.59 8.17 -12.43
C ALA A 130 13.72 8.09 -11.39
N VAL A 131 13.41 7.61 -10.21
CA VAL A 131 14.33 7.47 -9.08
C VAL A 131 14.36 6.04 -8.61
N ARG A 132 15.55 5.45 -8.50
CA ARG A 132 15.80 4.27 -7.69
C ARG A 132 16.36 4.71 -6.36
N ALA A 133 15.77 4.25 -5.28
CA ALA A 133 16.24 4.48 -3.92
C ALA A 133 16.57 3.14 -3.27
N THR A 134 17.72 3.04 -2.63
CA THR A 134 18.19 1.83 -1.96
C THR A 134 18.60 2.18 -0.54
N HIS A 135 17.97 1.56 0.45
CA HIS A 135 18.36 1.68 1.85
C HIS A 135 19.63 0.86 2.10
N LEU A 136 20.70 1.52 2.54
CA LEU A 136 22.05 0.96 2.56
C LEU A 136 22.19 -0.22 3.54
N ALA A 137 21.56 -0.14 4.71
CA ALA A 137 21.69 -1.16 5.75
C ALA A 137 20.89 -2.43 5.43
N SER A 138 19.66 -2.32 4.87
CA SER A 138 18.79 -3.48 4.61
C SER A 138 18.86 -3.99 3.18
N GLY A 139 19.42 -3.21 2.24
CA GLY A 139 19.40 -3.53 0.81
C GLY A 139 18.02 -3.37 0.14
N ILE A 140 17.00 -2.91 0.87
CA ILE A 140 15.66 -2.67 0.30
C ILE A 140 15.78 -1.60 -0.79
N SER A 141 15.29 -1.92 -1.98
CA SER A 141 15.30 -1.01 -3.12
C SER A 141 13.89 -0.80 -3.66
N VAL A 142 13.60 0.44 -4.07
CA VAL A 142 12.36 0.83 -4.72
C VAL A 142 12.68 1.67 -5.97
N ARG A 143 11.84 1.54 -7.00
CA ARG A 143 11.89 2.40 -8.19
C ARG A 143 10.59 3.18 -8.27
N VAL A 144 10.68 4.49 -8.43
CA VAL A 144 9.54 5.40 -8.52
C VAL A 144 9.66 6.25 -9.78
N GLN A 145 8.60 6.30 -10.57
CA GLN A 145 8.51 7.09 -11.80
C GLN A 145 7.11 7.70 -12.01
N SER A 146 6.25 7.64 -10.99
CA SER A 146 4.85 8.07 -11.07
C SER A 146 4.70 9.59 -11.12
N GLN A 147 5.66 10.33 -10.58
CA GLN A 147 5.63 11.79 -10.52
C GLN A 147 6.41 12.42 -11.66
N ARG A 148 5.96 13.59 -12.14
CA ARG A 148 6.70 14.38 -13.16
C ARG A 148 8.00 14.97 -12.61
N SER A 149 8.06 15.25 -11.31
CA SER A 149 9.22 15.83 -10.64
C SER A 149 10.09 14.76 -10.01
N GLN A 150 11.38 14.75 -10.30
CA GLN A 150 12.38 13.91 -9.65
C GLN A 150 12.36 14.05 -8.12
N HIS A 151 12.19 15.29 -7.63
CA HIS A 151 12.09 15.55 -6.19
C HIS A 151 10.86 14.89 -5.55
N ALA A 152 9.72 14.91 -6.25
CA ALA A 152 8.52 14.23 -5.79
C ALA A 152 8.72 12.71 -5.79
N ASN A 153 9.39 12.14 -6.80
CA ASN A 153 9.74 10.73 -6.84
C ASN A 153 10.71 10.34 -5.71
N LYS A 154 11.69 11.18 -5.35
CA LYS A 154 12.57 10.95 -4.19
C LYS A 154 11.77 10.88 -2.89
N ARG A 155 10.89 11.84 -2.65
CA ARG A 155 10.04 11.86 -1.44
C ARG A 155 9.16 10.63 -1.35
N LEU A 156 8.58 10.21 -2.46
CA LEU A 156 7.76 9.00 -2.52
C LEU A 156 8.59 7.73 -2.28
N ALA A 157 9.81 7.68 -2.83
CA ALA A 157 10.71 6.54 -2.62
C ALA A 157 11.09 6.37 -1.13
N ILE A 158 11.33 7.47 -0.41
CA ILE A 158 11.60 7.43 1.05
C ILE A 158 10.40 6.84 1.79
N LEU A 159 9.17 7.28 1.47
CA LEU A 159 7.95 6.74 2.06
C LEU A 159 7.79 5.23 1.81
N LEU A 160 8.06 4.77 0.59
CA LEU A 160 7.98 3.36 0.23
C LEU A 160 9.04 2.50 0.92
N ILE A 161 10.27 3.01 1.08
CA ILE A 161 11.33 2.34 1.85
C ILE A 161 10.92 2.24 3.31
N ALA A 162 10.48 3.35 3.93
CA ALA A 162 10.03 3.34 5.33
C ALA A 162 8.92 2.31 5.57
N ARG A 163 7.94 2.25 4.66
CA ARG A 163 6.90 1.24 4.72
C ARG A 163 7.47 -0.18 4.67
N ARG A 164 8.33 -0.49 3.68
CA ARG A 164 8.92 -1.83 3.55
C ARG A 164 9.77 -2.24 4.75
N LEU A 165 10.47 -1.28 5.38
CA LEU A 165 11.20 -1.49 6.62
C LEU A 165 10.25 -1.83 7.78
N ALA A 166 9.13 -1.12 7.90
CA ALA A 166 8.11 -1.39 8.91
C ALA A 166 7.46 -2.77 8.71
N ASP A 167 7.10 -3.12 7.46
CA ASP A 167 6.55 -4.44 7.10
C ASP A 167 7.54 -5.57 7.45
N GLN A 168 8.83 -5.38 7.17
CA GLN A 168 9.88 -6.35 7.51
C GLN A 168 10.03 -6.51 9.02
N ALA A 169 10.02 -5.42 9.78
CA ALA A 169 10.11 -5.45 11.24
C ALA A 169 8.88 -6.16 11.86
N SER A 170 7.68 -5.88 11.36
CA SER A 170 6.45 -6.54 11.79
C SER A 170 6.50 -8.05 11.51
N SER A 171 6.89 -8.45 10.32
CA SER A 171 7.02 -9.86 9.93
C SER A 171 8.03 -10.61 10.81
N ALA A 172 9.16 -9.98 11.15
CA ALA A 172 10.16 -10.55 12.05
C ALA A 172 9.61 -10.72 13.49
N ALA A 173 8.86 -9.73 13.99
CA ALA A 173 8.22 -9.80 15.30
C ALA A 173 7.16 -10.93 15.36
N ASP A 174 6.38 -11.09 14.30
CA ASP A 174 5.36 -12.15 14.22
C ASP A 174 5.99 -13.54 14.12
N ALA A 175 7.09 -13.70 13.38
CA ALA A 175 7.87 -14.94 13.33
C ALA A 175 8.40 -15.31 14.71
N LEU A 176 8.96 -14.36 15.45
CA LEU A 176 9.46 -14.56 16.81
C LEU A 176 8.34 -14.94 17.79
N ARG A 177 7.17 -14.30 17.68
CA ARG A 177 5.98 -14.66 18.48
C ARG A 177 5.49 -16.08 18.18
N ALA A 178 5.49 -16.47 16.90
CA ALA A 178 5.11 -17.81 16.48
C ALA A 178 6.11 -18.87 16.98
N GLU A 179 7.40 -18.56 16.99
CA GLU A 179 8.45 -19.43 17.55
C GLU A 179 8.30 -19.61 19.07
N ARG A 180 8.09 -18.52 19.80
CA ARG A 180 7.81 -18.56 21.25
C ARG A 180 6.58 -19.42 21.56
N ARG A 181 5.49 -19.29 20.80
CA ARG A 181 4.29 -20.15 20.98
C ARG A 181 4.60 -21.60 20.74
N ARG A 182 5.40 -21.94 19.72
CA ARG A 182 5.83 -23.33 19.45
C ARG A 182 6.72 -23.88 20.55
N ALA A 183 7.66 -23.07 21.09
CA ALA A 183 8.48 -23.47 22.21
C ALA A 183 7.66 -23.74 23.48
N HIS A 184 6.65 -22.89 23.78
CA HIS A 184 5.72 -23.13 24.89
C HIS A 184 4.90 -24.43 24.74
N GLY A 185 4.49 -24.77 23.51
CA GLY A 185 3.74 -26.01 23.23
C GLY A 185 4.60 -27.28 23.35
N ARG A 186 5.94 -27.16 23.39
CA ARG A 186 6.88 -28.29 23.57
C ARG A 186 7.20 -28.60 25.02
N ILE A 187 6.72 -27.82 25.99
CA ILE A 187 6.90 -28.13 27.41
C ILE A 187 6.01 -29.33 27.70
N SER A 188 6.62 -30.51 27.71
CA SER A 188 6.04 -31.77 28.13
C SER A 188 5.59 -31.63 29.58
N ARG A 189 4.30 -31.91 29.86
CA ARG A 189 3.84 -32.10 31.22
C ARG A 189 4.41 -33.45 31.70
N GLY A 190 5.43 -33.40 32.56
CA GLY A 190 5.88 -34.55 33.30
C GLY A 190 4.84 -35.00 34.28
#